data_c9ff1bec36c1a24cfc6cface2c453cd8
#
_entry.id   c9ff1bec36c1a24cfc6cface2c453cd8
#
_cell.length_a   1.000
_cell.length_b   1.000
_cell.length_c   1.000
_cell.angle_alpha   90.00
_cell.angle_beta   90.00
_cell.angle_gamma   90.00
#
_symmetry.space_group_name_H-M   'P 1'
#
loop_
_entity.id
_entity.type
_entity.pdbx_description
1 polymer ?
#
loop_
_entity_poly.entity_id
_entity_poly.type
_entity_poly.pdbx_seq_one_letter_code
_entity_poly.pdbx_strand_id
1 'polypeptide(L)'
;MKRVLFLILMTVAAAGMFAQDIALSKPPSKLGIDVVDAIKTRAAAREFVKKDVSVADLSAIVWAGNGQKGPDAVSGASKAGATIPVSGDVNYVNLYVLNAKGVYRYDPAGNVLKQVNKKDARGEITQENIPTAALMVLFTVDNTKTPAFLKAMPALVHDIAVGTASYGAQNIGLVAAGMKLGSIVMFNIKPDAVAAALKLTKDEAPLFIMQLGYTQ
;
A
#
# COMPACT_ATOMS: atom_id res chain seq x y z
N MET A 1 12.22 30.33 -61.47
CA MET A 1 12.93 29.96 -60.24
C MET A 1 11.89 29.82 -59.11
N LYS A 2 11.39 28.61 -58.83
CA LYS A 2 10.41 28.33 -57.78
C LYS A 2 11.14 27.92 -56.51
N ARG A 3 11.05 28.75 -55.46
CA ARG A 3 11.60 28.42 -54.11
C ARG A 3 10.58 27.52 -53.41
N VAL A 4 10.92 26.26 -53.23
CA VAL A 4 10.18 25.31 -52.40
C VAL A 4 10.62 25.53 -50.95
N LEU A 5 9.68 26.03 -50.13
CA LEU A 5 9.87 26.23 -48.69
C LEU A 5 9.54 24.91 -48.00
N PHE A 6 10.58 24.18 -47.52
CA PHE A 6 10.42 22.99 -46.70
C PHE A 6 10.05 23.44 -45.28
N LEU A 7 8.79 23.29 -44.89
CA LEU A 7 8.34 23.43 -43.52
C LEU A 7 8.68 22.10 -42.80
N ILE A 8 9.75 22.09 -41.99
CA ILE A 8 10.03 21.01 -41.05
C ILE A 8 9.07 21.18 -39.89
N LEU A 9 8.02 20.36 -39.85
CA LEU A 9 7.11 20.24 -38.72
C LEU A 9 7.85 19.47 -37.62
N MET A 10 8.51 20.19 -36.67
CA MET A 10 8.98 19.59 -35.42
C MET A 10 7.76 19.21 -34.57
N THR A 11 7.33 17.98 -34.66
CA THR A 11 6.47 17.37 -33.66
C THR A 11 7.29 17.17 -32.39
N VAL A 12 7.23 18.15 -31.49
CA VAL A 12 7.64 17.95 -30.10
C VAL A 12 6.67 16.93 -29.55
N ALA A 13 7.10 15.69 -29.49
CA ALA A 13 6.43 14.66 -28.69
C ALA A 13 6.51 15.13 -27.24
N ALA A 14 5.49 15.81 -26.76
CA ALA A 14 5.22 15.99 -25.37
C ALA A 14 5.04 14.57 -24.81
N ALA A 15 6.14 13.95 -24.34
CA ALA A 15 6.07 12.77 -23.49
C ALA A 15 5.28 13.21 -22.26
N GLY A 16 3.96 13.11 -22.38
CA GLY A 16 3.03 13.44 -21.33
C GLY A 16 3.48 12.69 -20.08
N MET A 17 3.68 13.44 -19.00
CA MET A 17 3.98 12.90 -17.68
C MET A 17 2.75 12.20 -17.13
N PHE A 18 2.25 11.17 -17.83
CA PHE A 18 1.15 10.37 -17.35
C PHE A 18 1.56 9.65 -16.06
N ALA A 19 0.65 9.56 -15.11
CA ALA A 19 0.80 8.72 -13.95
C ALA A 19 1.02 7.28 -14.45
N GLN A 20 2.04 6.60 -13.91
CA GLN A 20 2.36 5.24 -14.31
C GLN A 20 1.78 4.28 -13.26
N ASP A 21 0.54 3.85 -13.50
CA ASP A 21 -0.11 2.85 -12.67
C ASP A 21 0.60 1.50 -12.80
N ILE A 22 0.54 0.68 -11.74
CA ILE A 22 1.12 -0.66 -11.71
C ILE A 22 -0.02 -1.66 -11.68
N ALA A 23 -0.22 -2.39 -12.78
CA ALA A 23 -1.10 -3.54 -12.81
C ALA A 23 -0.51 -4.66 -11.94
N LEU A 24 -1.32 -5.20 -11.04
CA LEU A 24 -0.91 -6.24 -10.12
C LEU A 24 -1.27 -7.64 -10.65
N SER A 25 -0.44 -8.60 -10.30
CA SER A 25 -0.71 -10.01 -10.57
C SER A 25 -1.84 -10.53 -9.66
N LYS A 26 -2.47 -11.63 -10.03
CA LYS A 26 -3.33 -12.37 -9.10
C LYS A 26 -2.51 -12.80 -7.88
N PRO A 27 -3.11 -12.79 -6.68
CA PRO A 27 -2.41 -13.27 -5.49
C PRO A 27 -2.03 -14.75 -5.67
N PRO A 28 -0.91 -15.19 -5.07
CA PRO A 28 -0.48 -16.58 -5.18
C PRO A 28 -1.49 -17.51 -4.51
N SER A 29 -1.72 -18.69 -5.09
CA SER A 29 -2.59 -19.71 -4.51
C SER A 29 -1.93 -20.43 -3.31
N LYS A 30 -0.60 -20.42 -3.25
CA LYS A 30 0.22 -21.00 -2.16
C LYS A 30 1.50 -20.18 -2.00
N LEU A 31 1.98 -20.09 -0.76
CA LEU A 31 3.24 -19.40 -0.43
C LEU A 31 4.41 -20.38 -0.17
N GLY A 32 4.17 -21.70 -0.20
CA GLY A 32 5.19 -22.70 0.12
C GLY A 32 5.54 -22.81 1.61
N ILE A 33 4.81 -22.16 2.49
CA ILE A 33 4.92 -22.18 3.94
C ILE A 33 3.52 -22.28 4.54
N ASP A 34 3.36 -23.04 5.59
CA ASP A 34 2.10 -23.05 6.33
C ASP A 34 1.98 -21.85 7.29
N VAL A 35 0.77 -21.58 7.78
CA VAL A 35 0.52 -20.43 8.65
C VAL A 35 1.26 -20.50 9.97
N VAL A 36 1.44 -21.69 10.52
CA VAL A 36 2.14 -21.90 11.81
C VAL A 36 3.62 -21.55 11.64
N ASP A 37 4.24 -22.01 10.57
CA ASP A 37 5.64 -21.70 10.27
C ASP A 37 5.84 -20.23 9.90
N ALA A 38 4.87 -19.61 9.19
CA ALA A 38 4.90 -18.17 8.94
C ALA A 38 4.87 -17.37 10.27
N ILE A 39 4.03 -17.77 11.22
CA ILE A 39 3.97 -17.15 12.55
C ILE A 39 5.31 -17.30 13.30
N LYS A 40 5.91 -18.50 13.27
CA LYS A 40 7.19 -18.79 13.95
C LYS A 40 8.36 -18.01 13.33
N THR A 41 8.37 -17.82 12.02
CA THR A 41 9.50 -17.23 11.28
C THR A 41 9.40 -15.73 11.10
N ARG A 42 8.19 -15.15 11.16
CA ARG A 42 7.99 -13.69 11.05
C ARG A 42 8.73 -12.98 12.19
N ALA A 43 9.63 -12.10 11.82
CA ALA A 43 10.37 -11.26 12.77
C ALA A 43 10.40 -9.80 12.28
N ALA A 44 10.65 -8.86 13.20
CA ALA A 44 10.89 -7.47 12.84
C ALA A 44 12.28 -7.31 12.22
N ALA A 45 12.35 -6.93 10.95
CA ALA A 45 13.58 -6.65 10.24
C ALA A 45 13.91 -5.15 10.29
N ARG A 46 15.16 -4.82 10.62
CA ARG A 46 15.66 -3.42 10.65
C ARG A 46 16.73 -3.13 9.61
N GLU A 47 17.19 -4.18 8.92
CA GLU A 47 18.18 -4.09 7.86
C GLU A 47 17.65 -4.73 6.59
N PHE A 48 17.80 -4.02 5.48
CA PHE A 48 17.30 -4.44 4.19
C PHE A 48 18.38 -4.30 3.13
N VAL A 49 18.46 -5.25 2.21
CA VAL A 49 19.31 -5.13 1.04
C VAL A 49 18.70 -4.19 0.01
N LYS A 50 19.54 -3.48 -0.74
CA LYS A 50 19.11 -2.60 -1.83
C LYS A 50 18.68 -3.42 -3.05
N LYS A 51 17.49 -4.00 -2.96
CA LYS A 51 16.88 -4.79 -4.04
C LYS A 51 15.39 -4.48 -4.10
N ASP A 52 14.88 -4.11 -5.27
CA ASP A 52 13.47 -3.85 -5.48
C ASP A 52 12.63 -5.11 -5.25
N VAL A 53 11.46 -4.93 -4.62
CA VAL A 53 10.46 -5.99 -4.47
C VAL A 53 9.83 -6.24 -5.84
N SER A 54 9.73 -7.50 -6.24
CA SER A 54 9.12 -7.88 -7.50
C SER A 54 7.64 -7.48 -7.57
N VAL A 55 7.09 -7.29 -8.77
CA VAL A 55 5.65 -7.01 -8.93
C VAL A 55 4.79 -8.17 -8.40
N ALA A 56 5.24 -9.41 -8.54
CA ALA A 56 4.54 -10.57 -8.00
C ALA A 56 4.49 -10.55 -6.47
N ASP A 57 5.63 -10.27 -5.80
CA ASP A 57 5.68 -10.16 -4.34
C ASP A 57 4.89 -8.95 -3.84
N LEU A 58 5.00 -7.81 -4.53
CA LEU A 58 4.22 -6.61 -4.24
C LEU A 58 2.72 -6.89 -4.32
N SER A 59 2.29 -7.65 -5.35
CA SER A 59 0.88 -8.03 -5.52
C SER A 59 0.36 -8.88 -4.35
N ALA A 60 1.16 -9.84 -3.90
CA ALA A 60 0.83 -10.66 -2.74
C ALA A 60 0.74 -9.83 -1.44
N ILE A 61 1.69 -8.90 -1.24
CA ILE A 61 1.74 -8.00 -0.09
C ILE A 61 0.49 -7.13 -0.01
N VAL A 62 0.15 -6.41 -1.08
CA VAL A 62 -0.98 -5.47 -1.03
C VAL A 62 -2.33 -6.19 -0.96
N TRP A 63 -2.44 -7.35 -1.62
CA TRP A 63 -3.62 -8.19 -1.51
C TRP A 63 -3.81 -8.70 -0.07
N ALA A 64 -2.76 -9.19 0.58
CA ALA A 64 -2.84 -9.62 1.97
C ALA A 64 -3.25 -8.49 2.90
N GLY A 65 -2.75 -7.28 2.65
CA GLY A 65 -2.98 -6.10 3.48
C GLY A 65 -4.37 -5.50 3.38
N ASN A 66 -4.99 -5.50 2.20
CA ASN A 66 -6.31 -4.89 1.99
C ASN A 66 -6.96 -5.31 0.65
N GLY A 67 -6.72 -6.53 0.20
CA GLY A 67 -7.26 -7.03 -1.06
C GLY A 67 -8.71 -7.48 -0.99
N GLN A 68 -9.21 -7.95 -2.14
CA GLN A 68 -10.52 -8.57 -2.24
C GLN A 68 -10.38 -10.09 -2.14
N LYS A 69 -11.26 -10.72 -1.37
CA LYS A 69 -11.43 -12.18 -1.37
C LYS A 69 -12.13 -12.60 -2.66
N GLY A 70 -11.77 -13.77 -3.15
CA GLY A 70 -12.48 -14.39 -4.26
C GLY A 70 -13.86 -14.94 -3.86
N PRO A 71 -14.60 -15.50 -4.83
CA PRO A 71 -15.93 -16.09 -4.62
C PRO A 71 -15.92 -17.29 -3.65
N ASP A 72 -14.75 -17.91 -3.44
CA ASP A 72 -14.56 -19.05 -2.52
C ASP A 72 -14.36 -18.62 -1.05
N ALA A 73 -14.54 -17.33 -0.73
CA ALA A 73 -14.48 -16.87 0.64
C ALA A 73 -15.56 -17.56 1.47
N VAL A 74 -15.18 -18.02 2.68
CA VAL A 74 -16.09 -18.68 3.60
C VAL A 74 -17.32 -17.80 3.85
N SER A 75 -18.49 -18.37 3.76
CA SER A 75 -19.78 -17.75 4.05
C SER A 75 -19.75 -17.05 5.42
N GLY A 76 -20.30 -15.84 5.52
CA GLY A 76 -20.25 -14.99 6.71
C GLY A 76 -19.11 -13.97 6.70
N ALA A 77 -18.27 -13.96 5.65
CA ALA A 77 -17.34 -12.86 5.43
C ALA A 77 -18.12 -11.54 5.28
N SER A 78 -17.49 -10.46 5.71
CA SER A 78 -18.00 -9.10 5.51
C SER A 78 -18.44 -8.88 4.06
N LYS A 79 -19.55 -8.18 3.84
CA LYS A 79 -20.02 -7.76 2.51
C LYS A 79 -18.97 -6.96 1.75
N ALA A 80 -18.04 -6.30 2.45
CA ALA A 80 -16.92 -5.60 1.84
C ALA A 80 -15.96 -6.55 1.09
N GLY A 81 -16.01 -7.87 1.35
CA GLY A 81 -15.17 -8.86 0.68
C GLY A 81 -13.66 -8.69 0.91
N ALA A 82 -13.25 -7.84 1.84
CA ALA A 82 -11.85 -7.55 2.10
C ALA A 82 -11.11 -8.75 2.75
N THR A 83 -9.81 -8.83 2.53
CA THR A 83 -8.92 -9.82 3.18
C THR A 83 -8.77 -9.58 4.68
N ILE A 84 -9.16 -8.40 5.15
CA ILE A 84 -9.11 -7.97 6.56
C ILE A 84 -10.52 -7.82 7.13
N PRO A 85 -10.72 -8.00 8.44
CA PRO A 85 -11.96 -7.66 9.11
C PRO A 85 -12.27 -6.17 8.99
N VAL A 86 -13.52 -5.82 8.73
CA VAL A 86 -14.00 -4.44 8.66
C VAL A 86 -15.21 -4.25 9.57
N SER A 87 -15.38 -3.05 10.13
CA SER A 87 -16.51 -2.73 10.98
C SER A 87 -17.67 -2.12 10.18
N GLY A 88 -18.88 -2.59 10.41
CA GLY A 88 -20.09 -2.08 9.74
C GLY A 88 -20.15 -2.40 8.25
N ASP A 89 -19.54 -3.49 7.82
CA ASP A 89 -19.47 -3.94 6.41
C ASP A 89 -18.89 -2.91 5.43
N VAL A 90 -18.18 -1.91 5.92
CA VAL A 90 -17.53 -0.87 5.11
C VAL A 90 -16.03 -0.85 5.40
N ASN A 91 -15.23 -0.91 4.34
CA ASN A 91 -13.78 -0.74 4.45
C ASN A 91 -13.41 0.74 4.28
N TYR A 92 -13.13 1.40 5.39
CA TYR A 92 -12.66 2.80 5.43
C TYR A 92 -11.15 2.93 5.68
N VAL A 93 -10.41 1.83 5.63
CA VAL A 93 -8.95 1.84 5.63
C VAL A 93 -8.45 1.78 4.19
N ASN A 94 -7.58 2.71 3.81
CA ASN A 94 -6.88 2.66 2.53
C ASN A 94 -5.45 2.18 2.74
N LEU A 95 -4.87 1.60 1.68
CA LEU A 95 -3.49 1.16 1.63
C LEU A 95 -2.74 1.92 0.55
N TYR A 96 -1.59 2.47 0.90
CA TYR A 96 -0.66 3.12 -0.01
C TYR A 96 0.67 2.36 -0.05
N VAL A 97 1.32 2.43 -1.20
CA VAL A 97 2.64 1.84 -1.44
C VAL A 97 3.60 2.96 -1.82
N LEU A 98 4.77 2.98 -1.18
CA LEU A 98 5.85 3.89 -1.51
C LEU A 98 7.09 3.07 -1.89
N ASN A 99 7.68 3.41 -3.03
CA ASN A 99 8.93 2.83 -3.53
C ASN A 99 9.77 3.89 -4.24
N ALA A 100 10.90 3.51 -4.83
CA ALA A 100 11.79 4.43 -5.55
C ALA A 100 11.12 5.15 -6.74
N LYS A 101 10.01 4.64 -7.27
CA LYS A 101 9.30 5.19 -8.42
C LYS A 101 8.16 6.13 -8.03
N GLY A 102 7.84 6.24 -6.72
CA GLY A 102 6.83 7.14 -6.22
C GLY A 102 5.88 6.54 -5.19
N VAL A 103 4.73 7.18 -5.07
CA VAL A 103 3.65 6.84 -4.14
C VAL A 103 2.43 6.39 -4.92
N TYR A 104 1.84 5.31 -4.48
CA TYR A 104 0.70 4.68 -5.14
C TYR A 104 -0.41 4.40 -4.13
N ARG A 105 -1.66 4.60 -4.52
CA ARG A 105 -2.84 4.14 -3.79
C ARG A 105 -3.30 2.81 -4.35
N TYR A 106 -3.54 1.84 -3.49
CA TYR A 106 -4.09 0.55 -3.89
C TYR A 106 -5.60 0.67 -4.17
N ASP A 107 -6.01 0.20 -5.33
CA ASP A 107 -7.40 -0.01 -5.71
C ASP A 107 -7.68 -1.51 -5.71
N PRO A 108 -8.29 -2.05 -4.64
CA PRO A 108 -8.52 -3.50 -4.53
C PRO A 108 -9.53 -4.03 -5.56
N ALA A 109 -10.48 -3.21 -6.02
CA ALA A 109 -11.47 -3.62 -7.01
C ALA A 109 -10.84 -3.80 -8.41
N GLY A 110 -9.96 -2.88 -8.78
CA GLY A 110 -9.21 -2.95 -10.05
C GLY A 110 -7.95 -3.79 -9.97
N ASN A 111 -7.55 -4.24 -8.79
CA ASN A 111 -6.26 -4.89 -8.52
C ASN A 111 -5.08 -4.12 -9.14
N VAL A 112 -5.02 -2.83 -8.85
CA VAL A 112 -4.05 -1.90 -9.44
C VAL A 112 -3.52 -0.93 -8.38
N LEU A 113 -2.26 -0.54 -8.51
CA LEU A 113 -1.66 0.56 -7.77
C LEU A 113 -1.72 1.82 -8.63
N LYS A 114 -2.55 2.79 -8.25
CA LYS A 114 -2.71 4.07 -8.93
C LYS A 114 -1.67 5.06 -8.44
N GLN A 115 -0.83 5.58 -9.34
CA GLN A 115 0.21 6.53 -8.97
C GLN A 115 -0.39 7.87 -8.56
N VAL A 116 -0.15 8.29 -7.32
CA VAL A 116 -0.60 9.58 -6.77
C VAL A 116 0.51 10.62 -6.73
N ASN A 117 1.77 10.16 -6.63
CA ASN A 117 2.95 11.03 -6.63
C ASN A 117 4.13 10.29 -7.29
N LYS A 118 4.93 11.00 -8.08
CA LYS A 118 6.11 10.44 -8.76
C LYS A 118 7.40 10.53 -7.94
N LYS A 119 7.36 11.27 -6.81
CA LYS A 119 8.51 11.47 -5.94
C LYS A 119 8.66 10.28 -5.00
N ASP A 120 9.90 9.80 -4.84
CA ASP A 120 10.25 8.90 -3.73
C ASP A 120 10.17 9.67 -2.41
N ALA A 121 9.12 9.42 -1.65
CA ALA A 121 8.86 10.10 -0.39
C ALA A 121 9.28 9.28 0.85
N ARG A 122 9.85 8.06 0.67
CA ARG A 122 10.13 7.14 1.79
C ARG A 122 10.98 7.77 2.88
N GLY A 123 12.03 8.53 2.51
CA GLY A 123 12.93 9.18 3.48
C GLY A 123 12.36 10.41 4.19
N GLU A 124 11.21 10.93 3.73
CA GLU A 124 10.64 12.18 4.26
C GLU A 124 9.57 11.94 5.31
N ILE A 125 8.89 10.79 5.23
CA ILE A 125 7.68 10.51 6.01
C ILE A 125 7.94 9.91 7.39
N THR A 126 9.15 9.47 7.69
CA THR A 126 9.53 8.91 9.00
C THR A 126 10.25 9.93 9.87
N GLN A 127 10.14 9.79 11.20
CA GLN A 127 10.84 10.67 12.16
C GLN A 127 12.31 10.29 12.38
N GLU A 128 12.69 9.06 12.10
CA GLU A 128 14.04 8.52 12.28
C GLU A 128 14.74 8.29 10.95
N ASN A 129 16.07 8.42 10.93
CA ASN A 129 16.92 8.02 9.81
C ASN A 129 17.06 6.49 9.75
N ILE A 130 15.95 5.80 9.63
CA ILE A 130 15.97 4.36 9.43
C ILE A 130 16.37 4.07 7.98
N PRO A 131 17.27 3.12 7.73
CA PRO A 131 17.59 2.70 6.38
C PRO A 131 16.31 2.40 5.61
N THR A 132 16.10 3.12 4.52
CA THR A 132 14.86 3.04 3.75
C THR A 132 14.75 1.66 3.10
N ALA A 133 13.78 0.86 3.52
CA ALA A 133 13.46 -0.39 2.85
C ALA A 133 13.05 -0.16 1.40
N ALA A 134 13.21 -1.16 0.55
CA ALA A 134 12.82 -1.06 -0.86
C ALA A 134 11.33 -0.70 -1.04
N LEU A 135 10.49 -1.10 -0.10
CA LEU A 135 9.06 -0.91 -0.10
C LEU A 135 8.57 -0.39 1.26
N MET A 136 7.67 0.59 1.24
CA MET A 136 6.85 0.94 2.40
C MET A 136 5.38 0.77 2.05
N VAL A 137 4.62 0.21 2.97
CA VAL A 137 3.16 0.18 2.97
C VAL A 137 2.69 1.13 4.05
N LEU A 138 1.74 2.01 3.73
CA LEU A 138 1.15 2.95 4.66
C LEU A 138 -0.36 2.77 4.69
N PHE A 139 -0.92 2.72 5.89
CA PHE A 139 -2.35 2.66 6.11
C PHE A 139 -2.89 4.03 6.50
N THR A 140 -4.08 4.36 5.98
CA THR A 140 -4.82 5.58 6.32
C THR A 140 -6.26 5.24 6.66
N VAL A 141 -6.94 6.13 7.39
CA VAL A 141 -8.39 6.08 7.61
C VAL A 141 -9.06 7.14 6.75
N ASP A 142 -10.08 6.75 6.00
CA ASP A 142 -10.93 7.63 5.19
C ASP A 142 -12.25 7.89 5.92
N ASN A 143 -12.33 9.01 6.61
CA ASN A 143 -13.48 9.38 7.44
C ASN A 143 -14.75 9.64 6.63
N THR A 144 -14.65 9.85 5.31
CA THR A 144 -15.83 9.99 4.45
C THR A 144 -16.63 8.69 4.38
N LYS A 145 -15.96 7.54 4.52
CA LYS A 145 -16.53 6.20 4.46
C LYS A 145 -16.98 5.67 5.82
N THR A 146 -16.70 6.37 6.90
CA THR A 146 -17.08 5.94 8.25
C THR A 146 -18.59 5.78 8.33
N PRO A 147 -19.09 4.63 8.86
CA PRO A 147 -20.51 4.42 9.08
C PRO A 147 -21.16 5.53 9.90
N ALA A 148 -22.38 5.93 9.54
CA ALA A 148 -23.04 7.10 10.14
C ALA A 148 -23.15 7.01 11.68
N PHE A 149 -23.38 5.82 12.22
CA PHE A 149 -23.48 5.60 13.66
C PHE A 149 -22.15 5.78 14.42
N LEU A 150 -21.01 5.73 13.73
CA LEU A 150 -19.68 5.94 14.31
C LEU A 150 -19.20 7.39 14.20
N LYS A 151 -19.78 8.21 13.32
CA LYS A 151 -19.31 9.58 13.04
C LYS A 151 -19.24 10.50 14.28
N ALA A 152 -20.12 10.24 15.27
CA ALA A 152 -20.11 10.99 16.52
C ALA A 152 -19.02 10.55 17.52
N MET A 153 -18.24 9.51 17.20
CA MET A 153 -17.24 8.89 18.06
C MET A 153 -15.86 8.83 17.38
N PRO A 154 -15.21 9.96 17.07
CA PRO A 154 -13.98 9.98 16.25
C PRO A 154 -12.81 9.18 16.88
N ALA A 155 -12.69 9.16 18.20
CA ALA A 155 -11.68 8.35 18.88
C ALA A 155 -11.91 6.85 18.66
N LEU A 156 -13.16 6.38 18.76
CA LEU A 156 -13.49 4.99 18.49
C LEU A 156 -13.28 4.62 17.01
N VAL A 157 -13.59 5.54 16.09
CA VAL A 157 -13.30 5.36 14.65
C VAL A 157 -11.80 5.16 14.43
N HIS A 158 -10.97 5.98 15.06
CA HIS A 158 -9.51 5.85 15.00
C HIS A 158 -9.06 4.49 15.54
N ASP A 159 -9.51 4.07 16.70
CA ASP A 159 -9.12 2.81 17.33
C ASP A 159 -9.52 1.60 16.46
N ILE A 160 -10.74 1.61 15.92
CA ILE A 160 -11.20 0.58 14.99
C ILE A 160 -10.36 0.59 13.72
N ALA A 161 -10.02 1.76 13.18
CA ALA A 161 -9.21 1.87 11.97
C ALA A 161 -7.78 1.34 12.20
N VAL A 162 -7.16 1.66 13.33
CA VAL A 162 -5.86 1.10 13.73
C VAL A 162 -5.96 -0.41 13.86
N GLY A 163 -6.99 -0.94 14.53
CA GLY A 163 -7.22 -2.38 14.64
C GLY A 163 -7.36 -3.05 13.27
N THR A 164 -8.20 -2.50 12.40
CA THR A 164 -8.42 -2.99 11.02
C THR A 164 -7.11 -2.98 10.21
N ALA A 165 -6.37 -1.87 10.25
CA ALA A 165 -5.07 -1.76 9.58
C ALA A 165 -4.02 -2.73 10.15
N SER A 166 -4.06 -2.99 11.46
CA SER A 166 -3.17 -3.94 12.14
C SER A 166 -3.39 -5.38 11.68
N TYR A 167 -4.64 -5.79 11.43
CA TYR A 167 -4.90 -7.09 10.78
C TYR A 167 -4.25 -7.17 9.39
N GLY A 168 -4.32 -6.08 8.62
CA GLY A 168 -3.67 -5.99 7.31
C GLY A 168 -2.15 -6.08 7.42
N ALA A 169 -1.56 -5.35 8.35
CA ALA A 169 -0.12 -5.39 8.61
C ALA A 169 0.35 -6.78 9.06
N GLN A 170 -0.40 -7.48 9.91
CA GLN A 170 -0.08 -8.84 10.31
C GLN A 170 -0.17 -9.81 9.13
N ASN A 171 -1.22 -9.72 8.30
CA ASN A 171 -1.33 -10.54 7.09
C ASN A 171 -0.13 -10.32 6.16
N ILE A 172 0.26 -9.05 5.93
CA ILE A 172 1.45 -8.69 5.16
C ILE A 172 2.69 -9.34 5.77
N GLY A 173 2.86 -9.26 7.09
CA GLY A 173 4.01 -9.84 7.79
C GLY A 173 4.12 -11.35 7.61
N LEU A 174 3.01 -12.09 7.67
CA LEU A 174 2.97 -13.54 7.45
C LEU A 174 3.28 -13.90 5.98
N VAL A 175 2.70 -13.16 5.04
CA VAL A 175 2.97 -13.35 3.61
C VAL A 175 4.43 -13.02 3.29
N ALA A 176 4.96 -11.93 3.84
CA ALA A 176 6.37 -11.55 3.68
C ALA A 176 7.32 -12.64 4.20
N ALA A 177 7.04 -13.22 5.38
CA ALA A 177 7.82 -14.33 5.91
C ALA A 177 7.83 -15.54 4.96
N GLY A 178 6.67 -15.90 4.39
CA GLY A 178 6.56 -16.97 3.40
C GLY A 178 7.34 -16.70 2.10
N MET A 179 7.54 -15.43 1.76
CA MET A 179 8.32 -14.97 0.60
C MET A 179 9.78 -14.65 0.93
N LYS A 180 10.22 -14.91 2.18
CA LYS A 180 11.56 -14.57 2.68
C LYS A 180 11.88 -13.07 2.61
N LEU A 181 10.86 -12.24 2.83
CA LEU A 181 11.00 -10.80 2.99
C LEU A 181 10.96 -10.44 4.47
N GLY A 182 11.84 -9.53 4.87
CA GLY A 182 11.77 -8.88 6.18
C GLY A 182 10.68 -7.81 6.20
N SER A 183 10.09 -7.58 7.38
CA SER A 183 9.09 -6.54 7.58
C SER A 183 9.15 -5.94 8.98
N ILE A 184 8.77 -4.66 9.12
CA ILE A 184 8.62 -4.00 10.42
C ILE A 184 7.52 -2.97 10.37
N VAL A 185 6.64 -2.95 11.39
CA VAL A 185 5.62 -1.92 11.59
C VAL A 185 6.21 -0.77 12.41
N MET A 186 5.89 0.47 12.05
CA MET A 186 6.39 1.68 12.70
C MET A 186 5.29 2.73 12.80
N PHE A 187 5.19 3.36 13.98
CA PHE A 187 4.21 4.42 14.28
C PHE A 187 4.84 5.82 14.28
N ASN A 188 6.16 5.93 14.21
CA ASN A 188 6.91 7.19 14.24
C ASN A 188 6.95 7.87 12.87
N ILE A 189 5.78 8.23 12.36
CA ILE A 189 5.59 8.96 11.10
C ILE A 189 5.51 10.46 11.33
N LYS A 190 5.75 11.24 10.27
CA LYS A 190 5.52 12.69 10.20
C LYS A 190 4.18 12.95 9.50
N PRO A 191 3.07 13.18 10.23
CA PRO A 191 1.72 13.21 9.64
C PRO A 191 1.59 14.21 8.48
N ASP A 192 2.13 15.42 8.61
CA ASP A 192 2.05 16.45 7.56
C ASP A 192 2.84 16.05 6.30
N ALA A 193 4.04 15.48 6.48
CA ALA A 193 4.83 14.98 5.36
C ALA A 193 4.14 13.80 4.66
N VAL A 194 3.50 12.92 5.42
CA VAL A 194 2.68 11.83 4.88
C VAL A 194 1.51 12.38 4.08
N ALA A 195 0.74 13.32 4.66
CA ALA A 195 -0.41 13.93 3.99
C ALA A 195 -0.01 14.58 2.67
N ALA A 196 1.10 15.32 2.64
CA ALA A 196 1.64 15.92 1.43
C ALA A 196 2.11 14.89 0.39
N ALA A 197 2.87 13.87 0.82
CA ALA A 197 3.40 12.84 -0.06
C ALA A 197 2.29 12.01 -0.73
N LEU A 198 1.26 11.64 0.02
CA LEU A 198 0.13 10.83 -0.41
C LEU A 198 -0.99 11.68 -1.05
N LYS A 199 -0.92 13.02 -0.98
CA LYS A 199 -1.97 13.95 -1.39
C LYS A 199 -3.31 13.64 -0.71
N LEU A 200 -3.26 13.42 0.59
CA LEU A 200 -4.47 13.13 1.38
C LEU A 200 -5.41 14.32 1.40
N THR A 201 -6.70 14.04 1.42
CA THR A 201 -7.74 15.04 1.71
C THR A 201 -7.79 15.33 3.21
N LYS A 202 -8.49 16.39 3.61
CA LYS A 202 -8.73 16.71 5.03
C LYS A 202 -9.49 15.61 5.80
N ASP A 203 -10.18 14.76 5.08
CA ASP A 203 -11.01 13.69 5.64
C ASP A 203 -10.27 12.34 5.69
N GLU A 204 -9.00 12.29 5.25
CA GLU A 204 -8.17 11.11 5.30
C GLU A 204 -6.93 11.36 6.19
N ALA A 205 -6.70 10.47 7.15
CA ALA A 205 -5.60 10.60 8.11
C ALA A 205 -4.67 9.38 8.07
N PRO A 206 -3.34 9.58 8.19
CA PRO A 206 -2.39 8.48 8.27
C PRO A 206 -2.48 7.77 9.63
N LEU A 207 -2.30 6.43 9.63
CA LEU A 207 -2.29 5.60 10.83
C LEU A 207 -0.86 5.18 11.19
N PHE A 208 -0.24 4.38 10.36
CA PHE A 208 1.14 3.90 10.54
C PHE A 208 1.71 3.35 9.23
N ILE A 209 3.00 3.06 9.24
CA ILE A 209 3.71 2.45 8.11
C ILE A 209 4.21 1.06 8.45
N MET A 210 4.50 0.30 7.39
CA MET A 210 5.23 -0.95 7.43
C MET A 210 6.35 -0.89 6.39
N GLN A 211 7.60 -1.15 6.79
CA GLN A 211 8.72 -1.29 5.88
C GLN A 211 8.90 -2.76 5.50
N LEU A 212 9.24 -3.00 4.24
CA LEU A 212 9.44 -4.34 3.69
C LEU A 212 10.60 -4.35 2.69
N GLY A 213 11.30 -5.46 2.65
CA GLY A 213 12.38 -5.68 1.69
C GLY A 213 13.07 -7.01 1.92
N TYR A 214 13.97 -7.38 1.01
CA TYR A 214 14.81 -8.55 1.21
C TYR A 214 15.80 -8.27 2.34
N THR A 215 16.08 -9.29 3.15
CA THR A 215 17.13 -9.30 4.19
C THR A 215 18.32 -10.14 3.74
N GLN A 216 19.44 -10.01 4.44
CA GLN A 216 20.62 -10.86 4.21
C GLN A 216 20.35 -12.32 4.63
#